data_660952e15d051309332d86a21d814d08
#
_entry.id   660952e15d051309332d86a21d814d08
#
_cell.length_a   1.000
_cell.length_b   1.000
_cell.length_c   1.000
_cell.angle_alpha   90.00
_cell.angle_beta   90.00
_cell.angle_gamma   90.00
#
_symmetry.space_group_name_H-M   'P 1'
#
loop_
_entity.id
_entity.type
_entity.pdbx_description
1 polymer ?
#
loop_
_entity_poly.entity_id
_entity_poly.type
_entity_poly.pdbx_seq_one_letter_code
_entity_poly.pdbx_strand_id
1 'polypeptide(L)'
;MFIAYILRSLKDGRFYYGSTESLDKRLQAHNSGKVRSTKSSRPWIVWFYEQFETKREATERELFYKSFDGYHWLKEKHIIP
;
A
#
# COMPACT_ATOMS: atom_id res chain seq x y z
N MET A 1 -2.75 15.79 3.49
CA MET A 1 -3.63 14.63 3.28
C MET A 1 -2.95 13.36 3.72
N PHE A 2 -3.72 12.45 4.24
CA PHE A 2 -3.21 11.13 4.64
C PHE A 2 -3.63 10.10 3.59
N ILE A 3 -2.79 9.12 3.32
CA ILE A 3 -2.97 8.23 2.16
C ILE A 3 -2.90 6.79 2.62
N ALA A 4 -3.92 6.00 2.26
CA ALA A 4 -3.84 4.55 2.32
C ALA A 4 -3.41 4.06 0.94
N TYR A 5 -2.41 3.18 0.87
CA TYR A 5 -1.79 2.82 -0.40
C TYR A 5 -1.53 1.33 -0.52
N ILE A 6 -1.44 0.91 -1.77
CA ILE A 6 -1.05 -0.45 -2.12
C ILE A 6 0.16 -0.35 -3.06
N LEU A 7 1.25 -1.01 -2.69
CA LEU A 7 2.42 -1.14 -3.55
C LEU A 7 2.42 -2.54 -4.17
N ARG A 8 3.00 -2.65 -5.35
CA ARG A 8 3.23 -3.96 -5.97
C ARG A 8 4.71 -4.13 -6.27
N SER A 9 5.25 -5.29 -5.95
CA SER A 9 6.63 -5.65 -6.27
C SER A 9 6.75 -5.97 -7.77
N LEU A 10 7.72 -5.35 -8.43
CA LEU A 10 8.06 -5.69 -9.80
C LEU A 10 8.91 -6.96 -9.87
N LYS A 11 9.45 -7.40 -8.73
CA LYS A 11 10.27 -8.60 -8.66
C LYS A 11 9.45 -9.89 -8.57
N ASP A 12 8.45 -9.90 -7.66
CA ASP A 12 7.70 -11.13 -7.38
C ASP A 12 6.18 -10.96 -7.42
N GLY A 13 5.69 -9.75 -7.72
CA GLY A 13 4.26 -9.49 -7.86
C GLY A 13 3.47 -9.39 -6.57
N ARG A 14 4.10 -9.51 -5.40
CA ARG A 14 3.37 -9.41 -4.14
C ARG A 14 2.94 -7.97 -3.84
N PHE A 15 1.94 -7.84 -2.98
CA PHE A 15 1.37 -6.56 -2.60
C PHE A 15 1.77 -6.17 -1.18
N TYR A 16 1.93 -4.88 -0.94
CA TYR A 16 2.16 -4.31 0.39
C TYR A 16 1.14 -3.20 0.64
N TYR A 17 0.50 -3.23 1.81
CA TYR A 17 -0.52 -2.28 2.20
C TYR A 17 0.00 -1.38 3.32
N GLY A 18 -0.20 -0.07 3.20
CA GLY A 18 0.27 0.86 4.21
C GLY A 18 -0.52 2.16 4.22
N SER A 19 -0.12 3.05 5.11
CA SER A 19 -0.65 4.41 5.17
C SER A 19 0.48 5.39 5.48
N THR A 20 0.37 6.62 4.96
CA THR A 20 1.43 7.62 5.10
C THR A 20 0.89 9.02 4.86
N GLU A 21 1.63 10.04 5.34
CA GLU A 21 1.38 11.43 4.97
C GLU A 21 2.03 11.79 3.63
N SER A 22 3.10 11.08 3.26
CA SER A 22 3.84 11.38 2.03
C SER A 22 4.13 10.09 1.28
N LEU A 23 3.36 9.84 0.23
CA LEU A 23 3.50 8.63 -0.58
C LEU A 23 4.86 8.57 -1.28
N ASP A 24 5.34 9.70 -1.81
CA ASP A 24 6.65 9.76 -2.49
C ASP A 24 7.78 9.38 -1.57
N LYS A 25 7.83 9.96 -0.38
CA LYS A 25 8.87 9.65 0.61
C LYS A 25 8.79 8.21 1.07
N ARG A 26 7.59 7.70 1.25
CA ARG A 26 7.39 6.33 1.71
C ARG A 26 7.81 5.33 0.64
N LEU A 27 7.47 5.59 -0.62
CA LEU A 27 7.91 4.76 -1.73
C LEU A 27 9.43 4.74 -1.84
N GLN A 28 10.09 5.90 -1.68
CA GLN A 28 11.55 5.98 -1.65
C GLN A 28 12.13 5.13 -0.52
N ALA A 29 11.51 5.16 0.66
CA ALA A 29 11.96 4.35 1.79
C ALA A 29 11.88 2.86 1.48
N HIS A 30 10.79 2.39 0.87
CA HIS A 30 10.66 1.00 0.46
C HIS A 30 11.73 0.62 -0.57
N ASN A 31 11.93 1.46 -1.58
CA ASN A 31 12.86 1.17 -2.67
C ASN A 31 14.34 1.37 -2.30
N SER A 32 14.64 2.10 -1.23
CA SER A 32 16.01 2.25 -0.72
C SER A 32 16.43 1.10 0.20
N GLY A 33 15.51 0.21 0.54
CA GLY A 33 15.78 -0.91 1.43
C GLY A 33 15.70 -0.58 2.92
N LYS A 34 15.16 0.60 3.27
CA LYS A 34 15.00 1.00 4.68
C LYS A 34 13.87 0.27 5.40
N VAL A 35 12.91 -0.28 4.66
CA VAL A 35 11.79 -1.02 5.23
C VAL A 35 12.11 -2.51 5.15
N ARG A 36 12.37 -3.11 6.30
CA ARG A 36 12.84 -4.49 6.39
C ARG A 36 11.94 -5.50 5.68
N SER A 37 10.63 -5.39 5.86
CA SER A 37 9.67 -6.36 5.33
C SER A 37 9.54 -6.31 3.81
N THR A 38 9.97 -5.21 3.17
CA THR A 38 9.82 -5.04 1.71
C THR A 38 11.16 -5.04 0.97
N LYS A 39 12.28 -5.08 1.71
CA LYS A 39 13.62 -4.96 1.14
C LYS A 39 13.93 -6.00 0.08
N SER A 40 13.56 -7.25 0.31
CA SER A 40 13.90 -8.36 -0.59
C SER A 40 13.03 -8.40 -1.85
N SER A 41 11.93 -7.67 -1.89
CA SER A 41 10.99 -7.66 -3.02
C SER A 41 11.03 -6.39 -3.85
N ARG A 42 12.09 -5.57 -3.66
CA ARG A 42 12.29 -4.36 -4.47
C ARG A 42 12.54 -4.70 -5.94
N PRO A 43 12.17 -3.80 -6.89
CA PRO A 43 11.57 -2.48 -6.68
C PRO A 43 10.05 -2.56 -6.55
N TRP A 44 9.50 -1.55 -5.87
CA TRP A 44 8.06 -1.40 -5.66
C TRP A 44 7.52 -0.23 -6.47
N ILE A 45 6.29 -0.36 -6.94
CA ILE A 45 5.55 0.74 -7.58
C ILE A 45 4.25 0.98 -6.82
N VAL A 46 3.73 2.20 -6.92
CA VAL A 46 2.40 2.51 -6.40
C VAL A 46 1.38 1.86 -7.33
N TRP A 47 0.58 0.96 -6.78
CA TRP A 47 -0.43 0.22 -7.53
C TRP A 47 -1.79 0.86 -7.43
N PHE A 48 -2.13 1.36 -6.23
CA PHE A 48 -3.41 1.99 -5.93
C PHE A 48 -3.27 2.83 -4.67
N TYR A 49 -4.02 3.94 -4.57
CA TYR A 49 -4.05 4.71 -3.34
C TYR A 49 -5.37 5.47 -3.20
N GLU A 50 -5.71 5.81 -1.96
CA GLU A 50 -6.85 6.64 -1.61
C GLU A 50 -6.42 7.69 -0.61
N GLN A 51 -7.00 8.91 -0.74
CA GLN A 51 -6.64 10.05 0.11
C GLN A 51 -7.73 10.31 1.15
N PHE A 52 -7.31 10.70 2.35
CA PHE A 52 -8.19 10.99 3.48
C PHE A 52 -7.75 12.26 4.18
N GLU A 53 -8.70 12.91 4.87
CA GLU A 53 -8.40 14.14 5.61
C GLU A 53 -7.67 13.86 6.93
N THR A 54 -7.89 12.69 7.53
CA THR A 54 -7.31 12.35 8.82
C THR A 54 -6.44 11.09 8.74
N LYS A 55 -5.44 11.04 9.65
CA LYS A 55 -4.60 9.86 9.80
C LYS A 55 -5.42 8.63 10.18
N ARG A 56 -6.40 8.81 11.04
CA ARG A 56 -7.27 7.72 11.50
C ARG A 56 -7.99 7.06 10.33
N GLU A 57 -8.57 7.85 9.43
CA GLU A 57 -9.26 7.33 8.25
C GLU A 57 -8.32 6.52 7.36
N ALA A 58 -7.12 7.04 7.11
CA ALA A 58 -6.14 6.33 6.29
C ALA A 58 -5.71 5.02 6.94
N THR A 59 -5.47 5.03 8.25
CA THR A 59 -5.09 3.82 8.99
C THR A 59 -6.21 2.78 8.99
N GLU A 60 -7.44 3.21 9.17
CA GLU A 60 -8.61 2.31 9.10
C GLU A 60 -8.76 1.70 7.71
N ARG A 61 -8.47 2.48 6.66
CA ARG A 61 -8.54 1.98 5.28
C ARG A 61 -7.44 0.97 5.00
N GLU A 62 -6.24 1.20 5.50
CA GLU A 62 -5.15 0.22 5.42
C GLU A 62 -5.56 -1.11 6.06
N LEU A 63 -6.16 -1.06 7.25
CA LEU A 63 -6.65 -2.27 7.92
C LEU A 63 -7.77 -2.94 7.14
N PHE A 64 -8.64 -2.15 6.49
CA PHE A 64 -9.68 -2.68 5.62
C PHE A 64 -9.07 -3.48 4.45
N TYR A 65 -8.03 -2.94 3.79
CA TYR A 65 -7.37 -3.66 2.70
C TYR A 65 -6.85 -5.04 3.14
N LYS A 66 -6.41 -5.14 4.39
CA LYS A 66 -5.87 -6.39 4.96
C LYS A 66 -6.94 -7.35 5.47
N SER A 67 -8.19 -6.90 5.54
CA SER A 67 -9.30 -7.71 6.03
C SER A 67 -9.87 -8.60 4.93
N PHE A 68 -10.65 -9.58 5.34
CA PHE A 68 -11.37 -10.46 4.41
C PHE A 68 -12.28 -9.66 3.48
N ASP A 69 -13.08 -8.75 4.05
CA ASP A 69 -13.97 -7.89 3.26
C ASP A 69 -13.22 -7.00 2.29
N GLY A 70 -12.10 -6.43 2.74
CA GLY A 70 -11.25 -5.59 1.90
C GLY A 70 -10.62 -6.37 0.76
N TYR A 71 -10.18 -7.58 1.00
CA TYR A 71 -9.64 -8.46 -0.03
C TYR A 71 -10.68 -8.70 -1.14
N HIS A 72 -11.91 -9.04 -0.78
CA HIS A 72 -12.98 -9.23 -1.74
C HIS A 72 -13.35 -7.96 -2.49
N TRP A 73 -13.38 -6.82 -1.78
CA TRP A 73 -13.64 -5.52 -2.40
C TRP A 73 -12.58 -5.18 -3.45
N LEU A 74 -11.30 -5.39 -3.12
CA LEU A 74 -10.19 -5.15 -4.05
C LEU A 74 -10.29 -6.05 -5.27
N LYS A 75 -10.66 -7.30 -5.11
CA LYS A 75 -10.85 -8.23 -6.24
C LYS A 75 -12.04 -7.83 -7.10
N GLU A 76 -13.17 -7.46 -6.49
CA GLU A 76 -14.35 -7.00 -7.25
C GLU A 76 -14.06 -5.76 -8.09
N LYS A 77 -13.24 -4.83 -7.56
CA LYS A 77 -12.85 -3.61 -8.26
C LYS A 77 -11.72 -3.83 -9.26
N HIS A 78 -11.23 -5.05 -9.38
CA HIS A 78 -10.10 -5.41 -10.24
C HIS A 78 -8.82 -4.65 -9.90
N ILE A 79 -8.65 -4.26 -8.64
CA ILE A 79 -7.44 -3.60 -8.14
C ILE A 79 -6.37 -4.66 -7.92
N ILE A 80 -6.74 -5.82 -7.41
CA ILE A 80 -5.86 -6.99 -7.30
C ILE A 80 -6.46 -8.16 -8.09
N PRO A 81 -5.60 -9.09 -8.55
CA PRO A 81 -6.07 -10.25 -9.33
C PRO A 81 -6.88 -11.24 -8.50
#